data_5d828d40653f1eeb106be80c353a9982
#
_entry.id   5d828d40653f1eeb106be80c353a9982
#
_cell.length_a   1.000
_cell.length_b   1.000
_cell.length_c   1.000
_cell.angle_alpha   90.00
_cell.angle_beta   90.00
_cell.angle_gamma   90.00
#
_symmetry.space_group_name_H-M   'P 1'
#
loop_
_entity.id
_entity.type
_entity.pdbx_description
1 polymer ?
#
loop_
_entity_poly.entity_id
_entity_poly.type
_entity_poly.pdbx_seq_one_letter_code
_entity_poly.pdbx_strand_id
1 'polypeptide(L)'
;MGKRHEFTEPNWDIIQGGMGVAVSDYRLAGATGRTAAGMFSGTAIAEVLSRRLQDGDPTGEMREALATFPNQAIADRALIMYFQENGERPDDQRLWYRMMPMFNHNTKETSITADMAVLGAHAETYLAKQRAGATGIVGMNLLTELDRPNMHELLGAMMAGVDFVGMGAGIPDQIPRVIHDIRHGAGVPVGHNVHVRGKGDTAYEMMLNPERYAPDYAEMSDPAFLAIITHHVLAQRLSRNEYAPDGYVIEAPTAGGHNAPARGRDLNERGEPIYGERDIPDLQKMQDTGLTYWLAGSRASNEDYMDAILQGARGVQVGTAFALTQESGWDPELKQQVLNTISREEGLDVYTDTLASPTGFPLKIGRVPRTMAERAIYEVRERICDLGYLRQAHNDPDRPGKIEYVCPSEPIDDYLRKKTGLSKDEIADIVALRESTADGDLSLLLKDASIEDLTKTHIRKFLIAEGQTEGRIH
;
A
#
# COMPACT_ATOMS: atom_id res chain seq x y z
N MET A 1 -29.25 7.58 -4.21
CA MET A 1 -28.23 7.83 -3.17
C MET A 1 -28.43 6.82 -2.07
N GLY A 2 -27.49 5.88 -1.88
CA GLY A 2 -27.49 4.96 -0.75
C GLY A 2 -27.40 5.74 0.56
N LYS A 3 -27.82 5.13 1.66
CA LYS A 3 -27.67 5.71 3.01
C LYS A 3 -26.16 5.79 3.29
N ARG A 4 -25.63 6.98 3.57
CA ARG A 4 -24.23 7.15 3.97
C ARG A 4 -23.98 6.52 5.34
N HIS A 5 -22.79 6.00 5.55
CA HIS A 5 -22.37 5.49 6.84
C HIS A 5 -22.30 6.61 7.88
N GLU A 6 -22.76 6.32 9.08
CA GLU A 6 -22.70 7.24 10.23
C GLU A 6 -21.61 6.77 11.19
N PHE A 7 -20.66 7.65 11.50
CA PHE A 7 -19.50 7.35 12.36
C PHE A 7 -19.74 7.84 13.80
N THR A 8 -20.85 7.41 14.40
CA THR A 8 -21.31 7.92 15.71
C THR A 8 -20.69 7.20 16.89
N GLU A 9 -20.30 5.94 16.72
CA GLU A 9 -19.74 5.12 17.81
C GLU A 9 -18.38 5.65 18.26
N PRO A 10 -18.07 5.61 19.59
CA PRO A 10 -16.79 6.09 20.14
C PRO A 10 -15.56 5.40 19.54
N ASN A 11 -15.69 4.16 19.06
CA ASN A 11 -14.60 3.42 18.43
C ASN A 11 -14.06 4.12 17.18
N TRP A 12 -14.79 5.07 16.61
CA TRP A 12 -14.33 5.90 15.48
C TRP A 12 -13.47 7.11 15.91
N ASP A 13 -13.27 7.34 17.20
CA ASP A 13 -12.41 8.44 17.67
C ASP A 13 -10.96 8.26 17.23
N ILE A 14 -10.51 7.01 17.17
CA ILE A 14 -9.15 6.66 16.74
C ILE A 14 -9.23 5.59 15.66
N ILE A 15 -8.59 5.83 14.53
CA ILE A 15 -8.34 4.84 13.49
C ILE A 15 -6.87 4.39 13.61
N GLN A 16 -6.63 3.10 13.76
CA GLN A 16 -5.30 2.55 13.60
C GLN A 16 -5.01 2.47 12.10
N GLY A 17 -4.04 3.27 11.64
CA GLY A 17 -3.68 3.35 10.23
C GLY A 17 -3.10 2.06 9.68
N GLY A 18 -3.35 1.76 8.41
CA GLY A 18 -2.64 0.73 7.67
C GLY A 18 -1.15 1.08 7.59
N MET A 19 -0.30 0.05 7.64
CA MET A 19 1.15 0.21 7.63
C MET A 19 1.79 -0.73 6.60
N GLY A 20 3.07 -1.03 6.72
CA GLY A 20 3.77 -1.94 5.83
C GLY A 20 3.15 -3.34 5.78
N VAL A 21 3.51 -4.11 4.74
CA VAL A 21 3.01 -5.47 4.51
C VAL A 21 3.20 -6.33 5.77
N ALA A 22 2.12 -6.95 6.25
CA ALA A 22 2.05 -7.76 7.45
C ALA A 22 2.48 -7.06 8.77
N VAL A 23 2.81 -5.78 8.77
CA VAL A 23 3.01 -4.99 10.01
C VAL A 23 1.67 -4.74 10.68
N SER A 24 0.70 -4.31 9.89
CA SER A 24 -0.70 -4.18 10.28
C SER A 24 -1.45 -5.40 9.75
N ASP A 25 -1.55 -6.44 10.55
CA ASP A 25 -2.25 -7.67 10.21
C ASP A 25 -3.51 -7.88 11.07
N TYR A 26 -4.18 -9.03 10.91
CA TYR A 26 -5.40 -9.37 11.66
C TYR A 26 -5.21 -9.32 13.19
N ARG A 27 -3.99 -9.55 13.70
CA ARG A 27 -3.72 -9.52 15.14
C ARG A 27 -3.81 -8.10 15.67
N LEU A 28 -3.11 -7.17 15.02
CA LEU A 28 -3.16 -5.77 15.38
C LEU A 28 -4.54 -5.17 15.12
N ALA A 29 -5.09 -5.34 13.93
CA ALA A 29 -6.39 -4.81 13.57
C ALA A 29 -7.50 -5.32 14.50
N GLY A 30 -7.49 -6.62 14.83
CA GLY A 30 -8.47 -7.22 15.72
C GLY A 30 -8.32 -6.78 17.18
N ALA A 31 -7.09 -6.66 17.68
CA ALA A 31 -6.85 -6.16 19.05
C ALA A 31 -7.31 -4.70 19.19
N THR A 32 -6.94 -3.86 18.24
CA THR A 32 -7.35 -2.44 18.19
C THR A 32 -8.86 -2.31 17.99
N GLY A 33 -9.44 -3.15 17.12
CA GLY A 33 -10.86 -3.13 16.77
C GLY A 33 -11.82 -3.25 17.96
N ARG A 34 -11.36 -3.71 19.13
CA ARG A 34 -12.17 -3.79 20.36
C ARG A 34 -12.53 -2.43 20.94
N THR A 35 -11.67 -1.43 20.76
CA THR A 35 -11.79 -0.11 21.41
C THR A 35 -11.61 1.07 20.47
N ALA A 36 -11.15 0.82 19.27
CA ALA A 36 -10.91 1.81 18.22
C ALA A 36 -11.22 1.17 16.85
N ALA A 37 -11.09 1.89 15.75
CA ALA A 37 -11.19 1.30 14.42
C ALA A 37 -9.84 0.69 14.02
N GLY A 38 -9.72 -0.64 14.06
CA GLY A 38 -8.52 -1.38 13.68
C GLY A 38 -8.47 -1.60 12.17
N MET A 39 -7.30 -1.44 11.54
CA MET A 39 -7.16 -1.57 10.10
C MET A 39 -5.93 -2.40 9.72
N PHE A 40 -6.12 -3.49 8.97
CA PHE A 40 -5.01 -4.27 8.44
C PHE A 40 -4.62 -3.81 7.03
N SER A 41 -3.38 -4.11 6.62
CA SER A 41 -2.88 -3.84 5.27
C SER A 41 -3.33 -4.91 4.29
N GLY A 42 -4.11 -4.53 3.28
CA GLY A 42 -4.48 -5.39 2.16
C GLY A 42 -3.36 -5.59 1.15
N THR A 43 -2.40 -4.66 1.08
CA THR A 43 -1.28 -4.73 0.14
C THR A 43 -0.50 -6.03 0.28
N ALA A 44 -0.33 -6.76 -0.82
CA ALA A 44 0.35 -8.06 -0.89
C ALA A 44 -0.27 -9.16 -0.01
N ILE A 45 -1.54 -9.07 0.27
CA ILE A 45 -2.22 -9.99 1.19
C ILE A 45 -2.25 -11.44 0.66
N ALA A 46 -2.24 -11.61 -0.65
CA ALA A 46 -2.12 -12.91 -1.31
C ALA A 46 -0.77 -13.58 -0.98
N GLU A 47 0.32 -12.82 -1.05
CA GLU A 47 1.66 -13.24 -0.72
C GLU A 47 1.80 -13.54 0.78
N VAL A 48 1.19 -12.71 1.63
CA VAL A 48 1.16 -12.92 3.08
C VAL A 48 0.49 -14.26 3.41
N LEU A 49 -0.68 -14.52 2.85
CA LEU A 49 -1.37 -15.81 3.03
C LEU A 49 -0.50 -16.96 2.52
N SER A 50 0.05 -16.84 1.30
CA SER A 50 0.89 -17.88 0.70
C SER A 50 2.09 -18.22 1.59
N ARG A 51 2.77 -17.23 2.15
CA ARG A 51 3.94 -17.43 3.01
C ARG A 51 3.57 -18.05 4.36
N ARG A 52 2.49 -17.59 5.00
CA ARG A 52 2.00 -18.19 6.25
C ARG A 52 1.63 -19.66 6.09
N LEU A 53 1.02 -20.04 4.96
CA LEU A 53 0.74 -21.44 4.64
C LEU A 53 2.04 -22.24 4.43
N GLN A 54 3.02 -21.67 3.75
CA GLN A 54 4.32 -22.30 3.54
C GLN A 54 5.18 -22.36 4.81
N ASP A 55 4.96 -21.48 5.77
CA ASP A 55 5.54 -21.51 7.12
C ASP A 55 4.84 -22.54 8.04
N GLY A 56 3.89 -23.29 7.51
CA GLY A 56 3.20 -24.37 8.20
C GLY A 56 1.96 -23.96 8.97
N ASP A 57 1.59 -22.66 8.97
CA ASP A 57 0.44 -22.15 9.73
C ASP A 57 0.41 -22.73 11.17
N PRO A 58 1.44 -22.47 12.00
CA PRO A 58 1.67 -23.20 13.25
C PRO A 58 0.55 -23.05 14.28
N THR A 59 -0.24 -21.97 14.20
CA THR A 59 -1.40 -21.74 15.03
C THR A 59 -2.68 -22.37 14.45
N GLY A 60 -2.69 -22.74 13.17
CA GLY A 60 -3.86 -23.23 12.45
C GLY A 60 -4.86 -22.16 12.05
N GLU A 61 -4.61 -20.88 12.38
CA GLU A 61 -5.58 -19.79 12.19
C GLU A 61 -5.87 -19.53 10.70
N MET A 62 -4.87 -19.65 9.81
CA MET A 62 -5.10 -19.46 8.37
C MET A 62 -6.01 -20.58 7.83
N ARG A 63 -5.77 -21.84 8.21
CA ARG A 63 -6.62 -22.97 7.79
C ARG A 63 -8.03 -22.86 8.38
N GLU A 64 -8.17 -22.39 9.62
CA GLU A 64 -9.47 -22.12 10.25
C GLU A 64 -10.23 -21.07 9.42
N ALA A 65 -9.60 -19.96 9.08
CA ALA A 65 -10.23 -18.92 8.27
C ALA A 65 -10.61 -19.42 6.88
N LEU A 66 -9.73 -20.19 6.22
CA LEU A 66 -10.02 -20.78 4.91
C LEU A 66 -11.18 -21.80 4.95
N ALA A 67 -11.37 -22.50 6.07
CA ALA A 67 -12.50 -23.41 6.24
C ALA A 67 -13.87 -22.69 6.30
N THR A 68 -13.89 -21.38 6.56
CA THR A 68 -15.12 -20.56 6.53
C THR A 68 -15.42 -19.99 5.13
N PHE A 69 -14.50 -20.12 4.18
CA PHE A 69 -14.67 -19.56 2.85
C PHE A 69 -15.78 -20.31 2.09
N PRO A 70 -16.78 -19.63 1.48
CA PRO A 70 -17.94 -20.29 0.90
C PRO A 70 -17.63 -21.31 -0.19
N ASN A 71 -16.66 -21.01 -1.05
CA ASN A 71 -16.24 -21.92 -2.12
C ASN A 71 -15.02 -22.74 -1.69
N GLN A 72 -15.25 -23.87 -1.03
CA GLN A 72 -14.19 -24.73 -0.49
C GLN A 72 -13.25 -25.29 -1.57
N ALA A 73 -13.70 -25.49 -2.80
CA ALA A 73 -12.82 -25.94 -3.88
C ALA A 73 -11.68 -24.91 -4.19
N ILE A 74 -11.94 -23.61 -3.99
CA ILE A 74 -10.93 -22.56 -4.12
C ILE A 74 -9.97 -22.62 -2.92
N ALA A 75 -10.47 -22.74 -1.71
CA ALA A 75 -9.66 -22.85 -0.49
C ALA A 75 -8.77 -24.12 -0.52
N ASP A 76 -9.33 -25.27 -0.88
CA ASP A 76 -8.59 -26.53 -1.01
C ASP A 76 -7.46 -26.43 -2.04
N ARG A 77 -7.72 -25.77 -3.17
CA ARG A 77 -6.69 -25.53 -4.20
C ARG A 77 -5.51 -24.71 -3.65
N ALA A 78 -5.79 -23.69 -2.86
CA ALA A 78 -4.75 -22.86 -2.23
C ALA A 78 -3.94 -23.68 -1.21
N LEU A 79 -4.60 -24.48 -0.39
CA LEU A 79 -3.94 -25.37 0.57
C LEU A 79 -3.07 -26.42 -0.14
N ILE A 80 -3.58 -27.10 -1.17
CA ILE A 80 -2.79 -28.07 -1.96
C ILE A 80 -1.54 -27.43 -2.55
N MET A 81 -1.64 -26.15 -2.96
CA MET A 81 -0.51 -25.48 -3.62
C MET A 81 0.53 -24.90 -2.67
N TYR A 82 0.12 -24.42 -1.51
CA TYR A 82 1.01 -23.59 -0.65
C TYR A 82 1.15 -24.10 0.78
N PHE A 83 0.25 -24.93 1.31
CA PHE A 83 0.42 -25.43 2.67
C PHE A 83 1.53 -26.47 2.77
N GLN A 84 2.42 -26.27 3.76
CA GLN A 84 3.50 -27.18 4.11
C GLN A 84 3.37 -27.52 5.60
N GLU A 85 3.05 -28.78 5.92
CA GLU A 85 2.67 -29.19 7.27
C GLU A 85 3.72 -28.86 8.36
N ASN A 86 5.00 -28.93 8.03
CA ASN A 86 6.08 -28.68 9.01
C ASN A 86 6.75 -27.30 8.84
N GLY A 87 6.44 -26.56 7.78
CA GLY A 87 7.13 -25.31 7.46
C GLY A 87 8.65 -25.46 7.32
N GLU A 88 9.13 -26.68 7.03
CA GLU A 88 10.56 -26.99 6.99
C GLU A 88 11.25 -26.27 5.85
N ARG A 89 12.30 -25.56 6.19
CA ARG A 89 13.14 -24.78 5.28
C ARG A 89 14.51 -25.43 5.12
N PRO A 90 15.00 -25.61 3.89
CA PRO A 90 16.42 -25.86 3.71
C PRO A 90 17.21 -24.64 4.20
N ASP A 91 18.13 -24.84 5.12
CA ASP A 91 18.93 -23.77 5.76
C ASP A 91 19.79 -22.92 4.80
N ASP A 92 19.91 -23.34 3.54
CA ASP A 92 20.80 -22.75 2.54
C ASP A 92 20.11 -21.93 1.44
N GLN A 93 18.77 -21.80 1.47
CA GLN A 93 18.03 -21.14 0.40
C GLN A 93 17.42 -19.81 0.83
N ARG A 94 17.94 -18.69 0.30
CA ARG A 94 17.41 -17.34 0.51
C ARG A 94 16.02 -17.11 -0.08
N LEU A 95 15.68 -17.77 -1.19
CA LEU A 95 14.44 -17.63 -1.94
C LEU A 95 13.73 -18.98 -2.07
N TRP A 96 13.24 -19.51 -0.99
CA TRP A 96 12.66 -20.85 -0.94
C TRP A 96 11.12 -20.86 -0.90
N TYR A 97 10.46 -19.71 -0.73
CA TYR A 97 9.00 -19.64 -0.91
C TYR A 97 8.64 -19.93 -2.37
N ARG A 98 7.66 -20.79 -2.55
CA ARG A 98 7.03 -20.98 -3.85
C ARG A 98 6.36 -19.67 -4.25
N MET A 99 6.90 -19.03 -5.26
CA MET A 99 6.37 -17.78 -5.80
C MET A 99 5.00 -17.99 -6.43
N MET A 100 4.09 -17.03 -6.22
CA MET A 100 2.86 -16.98 -7.00
C MET A 100 3.12 -16.40 -8.39
N PRO A 101 2.33 -16.83 -9.42
CA PRO A 101 2.29 -16.12 -10.69
C PRO A 101 1.91 -14.64 -10.46
N MET A 102 2.55 -13.76 -11.21
CA MET A 102 2.29 -12.33 -11.10
C MET A 102 0.85 -11.98 -11.45
N PHE A 103 0.21 -11.13 -10.65
CA PHE A 103 -1.07 -10.51 -10.99
C PHE A 103 -0.86 -9.48 -12.10
N ASN A 104 -1.37 -9.74 -13.30
CA ASN A 104 -1.18 -8.90 -14.48
C ASN A 104 -2.49 -8.78 -15.28
N HIS A 105 -2.48 -8.02 -16.39
CA HIS A 105 -3.66 -7.81 -17.23
C HIS A 105 -4.22 -9.10 -17.88
N ASN A 106 -3.44 -10.16 -17.93
CA ASN A 106 -3.87 -11.47 -18.39
C ASN A 106 -4.33 -12.40 -17.26
N THR A 107 -4.31 -11.93 -16.01
CA THR A 107 -4.75 -12.72 -14.87
C THR A 107 -6.25 -13.00 -15.00
N LYS A 108 -6.57 -14.26 -15.09
CA LYS A 108 -7.95 -14.73 -15.18
C LYS A 108 -8.51 -14.96 -13.78
N GLU A 109 -9.82 -14.81 -13.60
CA GLU A 109 -10.51 -15.11 -12.34
C GLU A 109 -10.24 -16.53 -11.82
N THR A 110 -9.99 -17.47 -12.73
CA THR A 110 -9.65 -18.86 -12.38
C THR A 110 -8.18 -19.05 -12.03
N SER A 111 -7.37 -17.99 -12.04
CA SER A 111 -5.96 -18.06 -11.67
C SER A 111 -5.80 -18.24 -10.17
N ILE A 112 -4.75 -18.94 -9.76
CA ILE A 112 -4.41 -19.07 -8.34
C ILE A 112 -4.12 -17.72 -7.68
N THR A 113 -3.57 -16.78 -8.42
CA THR A 113 -3.24 -15.44 -7.89
C THR A 113 -4.51 -14.65 -7.56
N ALA A 114 -5.53 -14.72 -8.43
CA ALA A 114 -6.83 -14.11 -8.17
C ALA A 114 -7.51 -14.77 -6.95
N ASP A 115 -7.47 -16.10 -6.88
CA ASP A 115 -8.02 -16.86 -5.75
C ASP A 115 -7.33 -16.48 -4.44
N MET A 116 -5.99 -16.38 -4.43
CA MET A 116 -5.21 -16.03 -3.25
C MET A 116 -5.45 -14.58 -2.77
N ALA A 117 -5.73 -13.63 -3.68
CA ALA A 117 -6.09 -12.27 -3.31
C ALA A 117 -7.42 -12.23 -2.55
N VAL A 118 -8.44 -12.94 -3.05
CA VAL A 118 -9.74 -13.07 -2.37
C VAL A 118 -9.59 -13.80 -1.03
N LEU A 119 -8.91 -14.96 -1.02
CA LEU A 119 -8.72 -15.78 0.19
C LEU A 119 -7.91 -15.06 1.26
N GLY A 120 -6.87 -14.32 0.87
CA GLY A 120 -6.01 -13.58 1.80
C GLY A 120 -6.80 -12.47 2.51
N ALA A 121 -7.55 -11.68 1.76
CA ALA A 121 -8.38 -10.62 2.33
C ALA A 121 -9.53 -11.20 3.19
N HIS A 122 -10.13 -12.31 2.77
CA HIS A 122 -11.12 -13.01 3.57
C HIS A 122 -10.53 -13.50 4.90
N ALA A 123 -9.39 -14.19 4.87
CA ALA A 123 -8.77 -14.75 6.06
C ALA A 123 -8.36 -13.67 7.07
N GLU A 124 -7.70 -12.60 6.61
CA GLU A 124 -7.31 -11.47 7.47
C GLU A 124 -8.53 -10.80 8.10
N THR A 125 -9.57 -10.53 7.30
CA THR A 125 -10.81 -9.93 7.81
C THR A 125 -11.50 -10.84 8.82
N TYR A 126 -11.70 -12.12 8.49
CA TYR A 126 -12.33 -13.08 9.37
C TYR A 126 -11.62 -13.15 10.73
N LEU A 127 -10.31 -13.33 10.73
CA LEU A 127 -9.52 -13.43 11.96
C LEU A 127 -9.50 -12.12 12.77
N ALA A 128 -9.43 -10.98 12.09
CA ALA A 128 -9.51 -9.68 12.74
C ALA A 128 -10.88 -9.46 13.41
N LYS A 129 -11.97 -9.80 12.73
CA LYS A 129 -13.33 -9.72 13.28
C LYS A 129 -13.53 -10.66 14.46
N GLN A 130 -13.02 -11.88 14.40
CA GLN A 130 -13.05 -12.81 15.54
C GLN A 130 -12.36 -12.22 16.78
N ARG A 131 -11.21 -11.57 16.59
CA ARG A 131 -10.46 -10.93 17.68
C ARG A 131 -11.10 -9.65 18.18
N ALA A 132 -11.68 -8.85 17.30
CA ALA A 132 -12.34 -7.59 17.63
C ALA A 132 -13.67 -7.83 18.39
N GLY A 133 -14.32 -8.96 18.16
CA GLY A 133 -15.63 -9.29 18.74
C GLY A 133 -16.79 -8.63 17.99
N ALA A 134 -18.01 -8.91 18.44
CA ALA A 134 -19.26 -8.60 17.71
C ALA A 134 -19.48 -7.09 17.43
N THR A 135 -18.97 -6.22 18.29
CA THR A 135 -19.10 -4.75 18.15
C THR A 135 -17.81 -4.07 17.69
N GLY A 136 -16.77 -4.88 17.41
CA GLY A 136 -15.48 -4.36 17.01
C GLY A 136 -15.49 -3.88 15.57
N ILE A 137 -14.71 -2.81 15.31
CA ILE A 137 -14.58 -2.17 14.00
C ILE A 137 -13.28 -2.61 13.35
N VAL A 138 -13.38 -3.25 12.19
CA VAL A 138 -12.24 -3.76 11.43
C VAL A 138 -12.27 -3.23 10.00
N GLY A 139 -11.18 -2.63 9.56
CA GLY A 139 -11.00 -2.13 8.21
C GLY A 139 -9.83 -2.76 7.48
N MET A 140 -9.76 -2.47 6.18
CA MET A 140 -8.68 -2.85 5.28
C MET A 140 -8.09 -1.61 4.62
N ASN A 141 -6.75 -1.51 4.59
CA ASN A 141 -6.04 -0.46 3.86
C ASN A 141 -5.53 -0.96 2.52
N LEU A 142 -5.78 -0.20 1.46
CA LEU A 142 -5.31 -0.47 0.11
C LEU A 142 -4.54 0.73 -0.46
N LEU A 143 -3.75 0.48 -1.51
CA LEU A 143 -3.03 1.50 -2.26
C LEU A 143 -3.62 1.63 -3.67
N THR A 144 -3.96 2.85 -4.06
CA THR A 144 -4.53 3.13 -5.41
C THR A 144 -3.56 2.77 -6.52
N GLU A 145 -2.26 3.00 -6.33
CA GLU A 145 -1.22 2.75 -7.34
C GLU A 145 -0.92 1.26 -7.57
N LEU A 146 -1.39 0.38 -6.69
CA LEU A 146 -1.28 -1.07 -6.81
C LEU A 146 -2.65 -1.69 -7.15
N ASP A 147 -3.30 -1.14 -8.12
CA ASP A 147 -4.72 -1.26 -8.42
C ASP A 147 -5.20 -2.65 -8.90
N ARG A 148 -4.32 -3.48 -9.46
CA ARG A 148 -4.71 -4.76 -10.10
C ARG A 148 -5.40 -5.77 -9.17
N PRO A 149 -4.92 -6.06 -7.95
CA PRO A 149 -5.57 -7.01 -7.05
C PRO A 149 -6.75 -6.41 -6.29
N ASN A 150 -6.90 -5.08 -6.26
CA ASN A 150 -7.82 -4.38 -5.34
C ASN A 150 -9.26 -4.89 -5.36
N MET A 151 -9.82 -5.20 -6.55
CA MET A 151 -11.20 -5.73 -6.62
C MET A 151 -11.34 -7.09 -5.93
N HIS A 152 -10.34 -7.96 -6.09
CA HIS A 152 -10.35 -9.29 -5.51
C HIS A 152 -10.16 -9.21 -3.99
N GLU A 153 -9.30 -8.32 -3.53
CA GLU A 153 -9.07 -8.05 -2.10
C GLU A 153 -10.33 -7.46 -1.46
N LEU A 154 -10.99 -6.49 -2.11
CA LEU A 154 -12.26 -5.93 -1.67
C LEU A 154 -13.33 -7.01 -1.54
N LEU A 155 -13.49 -7.87 -2.56
CA LEU A 155 -14.46 -8.97 -2.50
C LEU A 155 -14.22 -9.88 -1.30
N GLY A 156 -12.98 -10.34 -1.11
CA GLY A 156 -12.63 -11.22 0.01
C GLY A 156 -12.93 -10.60 1.37
N ALA A 157 -12.57 -9.33 1.55
CA ALA A 157 -12.83 -8.59 2.78
C ALA A 157 -14.33 -8.37 3.02
N MET A 158 -15.10 -8.03 1.98
CA MET A 158 -16.55 -7.84 2.08
C MET A 158 -17.28 -9.15 2.42
N MET A 159 -16.81 -10.28 1.87
CA MET A 159 -17.36 -11.62 2.22
C MET A 159 -17.15 -11.97 3.70
N ALA A 160 -16.08 -11.51 4.31
CA ALA A 160 -15.76 -11.75 5.72
C ALA A 160 -16.25 -10.65 6.68
N GLY A 161 -16.97 -9.65 6.18
CA GLY A 161 -17.66 -8.66 7.02
C GLY A 161 -16.78 -7.48 7.43
N VAL A 162 -15.88 -6.99 6.56
CA VAL A 162 -15.12 -5.76 6.79
C VAL A 162 -16.05 -4.56 6.99
N ASP A 163 -15.73 -3.68 7.96
CA ASP A 163 -16.57 -2.54 8.30
C ASP A 163 -16.21 -1.28 7.52
N PHE A 164 -14.94 -1.12 7.14
CA PHE A 164 -14.51 0.01 6.33
C PHE A 164 -13.27 -0.31 5.48
N VAL A 165 -13.06 0.52 4.48
CA VAL A 165 -11.88 0.46 3.61
C VAL A 165 -11.23 1.84 3.56
N GLY A 166 -9.94 1.92 3.91
CA GLY A 166 -9.12 3.11 3.76
C GLY A 166 -8.24 2.99 2.51
N MET A 167 -8.17 4.01 1.66
CA MET A 167 -7.31 3.98 0.49
C MET A 167 -6.65 5.31 0.20
N GLY A 168 -5.33 5.26 -0.01
CA GLY A 168 -4.48 6.40 -0.35
C GLY A 168 -3.47 6.05 -1.46
N ALA A 169 -2.36 6.81 -1.50
CA ALA A 169 -1.31 6.69 -2.52
C ALA A 169 -1.87 6.73 -3.95
N GLY A 170 -2.62 7.81 -4.26
CA GLY A 170 -3.30 8.06 -5.52
C GLY A 170 -4.68 8.65 -5.32
N ILE A 171 -5.50 8.69 -6.38
CA ILE A 171 -6.87 9.20 -6.34
C ILE A 171 -7.83 8.02 -6.44
N PRO A 172 -8.47 7.60 -5.34
CA PRO A 172 -9.28 6.38 -5.30
C PRO A 172 -10.73 6.62 -5.76
N ASP A 173 -10.92 7.26 -6.91
CA ASP A 173 -12.23 7.70 -7.41
C ASP A 173 -13.11 6.56 -7.94
N GLN A 174 -12.55 5.40 -8.29
CA GLN A 174 -13.29 4.25 -8.78
C GLN A 174 -13.81 3.32 -7.66
N ILE A 175 -13.15 3.32 -6.50
CA ILE A 175 -13.36 2.30 -5.46
C ILE A 175 -14.76 2.33 -4.84
N PRO A 176 -15.35 3.50 -4.52
CA PRO A 176 -16.72 3.52 -4.01
C PRO A 176 -17.73 2.87 -4.97
N ARG A 177 -17.53 3.06 -6.30
CA ARG A 177 -18.35 2.39 -7.32
C ARG A 177 -18.10 0.87 -7.32
N VAL A 178 -16.84 0.45 -7.22
CA VAL A 178 -16.50 -0.99 -7.18
C VAL A 178 -17.14 -1.67 -5.96
N ILE A 179 -17.08 -1.06 -4.78
CA ILE A 179 -17.75 -1.55 -3.55
C ILE A 179 -19.27 -1.67 -3.80
N HIS A 180 -19.88 -0.62 -4.33
CA HIS A 180 -21.30 -0.62 -4.66
C HIS A 180 -21.66 -1.75 -5.64
N ASP A 181 -20.89 -1.90 -6.72
CA ASP A 181 -21.16 -2.89 -7.77
C ASP A 181 -20.95 -4.33 -7.24
N ILE A 182 -19.95 -4.57 -6.41
CA ILE A 182 -19.77 -5.85 -5.70
C ILE A 182 -21.00 -6.14 -4.81
N ARG A 183 -21.50 -5.14 -4.09
CA ARG A 183 -22.60 -5.31 -3.13
C ARG A 183 -23.96 -5.47 -3.79
N HIS A 184 -24.22 -4.76 -4.88
CA HIS A 184 -25.56 -4.62 -5.46
C HIS A 184 -25.69 -5.16 -6.89
N GLY A 185 -24.58 -5.52 -7.52
CA GLY A 185 -24.55 -5.99 -8.92
C GLY A 185 -24.80 -7.50 -9.08
N ALA A 186 -25.70 -8.10 -8.32
CA ALA A 186 -25.97 -9.55 -8.31
C ALA A 186 -25.90 -10.17 -9.72
N GLY A 187 -24.97 -11.10 -9.94
CA GLY A 187 -24.79 -11.80 -11.20
C GLY A 187 -24.15 -11.00 -12.32
N VAL A 188 -23.72 -9.76 -12.07
CA VAL A 188 -23.06 -8.92 -13.07
C VAL A 188 -21.55 -8.83 -12.74
N PRO A 189 -20.66 -9.09 -13.72
CA PRO A 189 -19.23 -8.87 -13.51
C PRO A 189 -18.93 -7.41 -13.19
N VAL A 190 -18.05 -7.18 -12.22
CA VAL A 190 -17.61 -5.85 -11.77
C VAL A 190 -16.36 -5.45 -12.52
N GLY A 191 -16.34 -4.25 -13.12
CA GLY A 191 -15.22 -3.72 -13.88
C GLY A 191 -14.40 -2.70 -13.07
N HIS A 192 -13.08 -2.75 -13.25
CA HIS A 192 -12.13 -1.77 -12.70
C HIS A 192 -11.08 -1.42 -13.74
N ASN A 193 -10.86 -0.11 -13.94
CA ASN A 193 -9.85 0.37 -14.87
C ASN A 193 -8.48 0.43 -14.20
N VAL A 194 -7.53 -0.28 -14.77
CA VAL A 194 -6.12 -0.28 -14.36
C VAL A 194 -5.35 0.70 -15.24
N HIS A 195 -4.65 1.64 -14.62
CA HIS A 195 -3.83 2.61 -15.33
C HIS A 195 -2.55 1.98 -15.87
N VAL A 196 -2.26 2.23 -17.14
CA VAL A 196 -1.01 1.83 -17.80
C VAL A 196 -0.16 3.07 -18.01
N ARG A 197 0.97 3.15 -17.36
CA ARG A 197 1.88 4.30 -17.40
C ARG A 197 2.76 4.28 -18.66
N GLY A 198 3.52 5.35 -18.87
CA GLY A 198 4.43 5.50 -20.01
C GLY A 198 3.79 6.20 -21.20
N LYS A 199 4.52 6.22 -22.33
CA LYS A 199 4.08 6.96 -23.52
C LYS A 199 2.77 6.41 -24.06
N GLY A 200 1.71 7.22 -24.00
CA GLY A 200 0.39 6.85 -24.53
C GLY A 200 -0.71 6.68 -23.49
N ASP A 201 -0.41 6.86 -22.19
CA ASP A 201 -1.36 6.77 -21.06
C ASP A 201 -2.64 6.03 -21.42
N THR A 202 -2.58 4.71 -21.37
CA THR A 202 -3.71 3.84 -21.67
C THR A 202 -4.26 3.24 -20.39
N ALA A 203 -5.44 2.68 -20.45
CA ALA A 203 -6.02 1.88 -19.38
C ALA A 203 -6.54 0.57 -19.97
N TYR A 204 -6.61 -0.47 -19.19
CA TYR A 204 -7.36 -1.67 -19.50
C TYR A 204 -8.35 -1.97 -18.38
N GLU A 205 -9.46 -2.58 -18.74
CA GLU A 205 -10.47 -2.98 -17.77
C GLU A 205 -10.19 -4.41 -17.27
N MET A 206 -10.13 -4.57 -15.95
CA MET A 206 -10.16 -5.88 -15.32
C MET A 206 -11.59 -6.19 -14.88
N MET A 207 -11.99 -7.44 -15.02
CA MET A 207 -13.31 -7.91 -14.66
C MET A 207 -13.22 -8.90 -13.50
N LEU A 208 -14.17 -8.82 -12.58
CA LEU A 208 -14.37 -9.74 -11.47
C LEU A 208 -15.81 -10.29 -11.51
N ASN A 209 -15.96 -11.59 -11.38
CA ASN A 209 -17.26 -12.22 -11.19
C ASN A 209 -17.41 -12.68 -9.72
N PRO A 210 -18.12 -11.92 -8.88
CA PRO A 210 -18.27 -12.27 -7.47
C PRO A 210 -18.98 -13.61 -7.22
N GLU A 211 -19.92 -14.05 -8.08
CA GLU A 211 -20.65 -15.32 -7.92
C GLU A 211 -19.73 -16.53 -7.89
N ARG A 212 -18.57 -16.47 -8.52
CA ARG A 212 -17.57 -17.54 -8.48
C ARG A 212 -17.09 -17.80 -7.05
N TYR A 213 -16.98 -16.76 -6.24
CA TYR A 213 -16.44 -16.81 -4.88
C TYR A 213 -17.55 -16.90 -3.82
N ALA A 214 -18.64 -16.20 -4.02
CA ALA A 214 -19.76 -16.10 -3.13
C ALA A 214 -21.08 -16.31 -3.89
N PRO A 215 -21.64 -17.53 -3.90
CA PRO A 215 -22.92 -17.78 -4.57
C PRO A 215 -24.09 -17.05 -3.90
N ASP A 216 -23.97 -16.67 -2.63
CA ASP A 216 -24.99 -15.90 -1.92
C ASP A 216 -24.54 -14.45 -1.65
N TYR A 217 -25.03 -13.57 -2.50
CA TYR A 217 -24.73 -12.13 -2.45
C TYR A 217 -25.37 -11.39 -1.26
N ALA A 218 -26.38 -11.96 -0.63
CA ALA A 218 -27.17 -11.27 0.38
C ALA A 218 -26.40 -11.02 1.70
N GLU A 219 -25.33 -11.76 1.93
CA GLU A 219 -24.55 -11.73 3.17
C GLU A 219 -23.28 -10.86 3.12
N MET A 220 -22.97 -10.23 1.98
CA MET A 220 -21.78 -9.37 1.88
C MET A 220 -21.94 -8.08 2.68
N SER A 221 -20.87 -7.66 3.38
CA SER A 221 -20.87 -6.37 4.05
C SER A 221 -20.92 -5.20 3.04
N ASP A 222 -21.33 -4.05 3.55
CA ASP A 222 -21.31 -2.78 2.85
C ASP A 222 -20.35 -1.84 3.61
N PRO A 223 -19.03 -1.92 3.34
CA PRO A 223 -18.05 -1.20 4.13
C PRO A 223 -18.08 0.30 3.82
N ALA A 224 -17.90 1.12 4.86
CA ALA A 224 -17.64 2.54 4.67
C ALA A 224 -16.34 2.76 3.90
N PHE A 225 -16.32 3.70 2.95
CA PHE A 225 -15.11 4.03 2.21
C PHE A 225 -14.51 5.35 2.69
N LEU A 226 -13.28 5.30 3.19
CA LEU A 226 -12.51 6.45 3.65
C LEU A 226 -11.38 6.76 2.66
N ALA A 227 -11.50 7.88 1.94
CA ALA A 227 -10.42 8.32 1.07
C ALA A 227 -9.32 9.01 1.89
N ILE A 228 -8.10 8.47 1.80
CA ILE A 228 -6.91 9.05 2.45
C ILE A 228 -6.33 10.09 1.50
N ILE A 229 -6.35 11.34 1.89
CA ILE A 229 -5.99 12.50 1.08
C ILE A 229 -5.19 13.51 1.88
N THR A 230 -4.56 14.47 1.22
CA THR A 230 -3.75 15.50 1.88
C THR A 230 -4.35 16.89 1.77
N HIS A 231 -5.39 17.10 0.94
CA HIS A 231 -5.85 18.44 0.65
C HIS A 231 -7.34 18.53 0.32
N HIS A 232 -7.99 19.61 0.80
CA HIS A 232 -9.42 19.88 0.62
C HIS A 232 -9.89 19.92 -0.85
N VAL A 233 -9.04 20.31 -1.79
CA VAL A 233 -9.38 20.35 -3.22
C VAL A 233 -9.75 18.96 -3.73
N LEU A 234 -9.04 17.93 -3.27
CA LEU A 234 -9.35 16.55 -3.66
C LEU A 234 -10.65 16.08 -3.01
N ALA A 235 -10.87 16.43 -1.73
CA ALA A 235 -12.13 16.14 -1.06
C ALA A 235 -13.34 16.75 -1.80
N GLN A 236 -13.25 18.03 -2.16
CA GLN A 236 -14.31 18.73 -2.91
C GLN A 236 -14.57 18.10 -4.28
N ARG A 237 -13.53 17.57 -4.93
CA ARG A 237 -13.68 16.86 -6.20
C ARG A 237 -14.39 15.51 -5.99
N LEU A 238 -13.91 14.70 -5.05
CA LEU A 238 -14.46 13.36 -4.80
C LEU A 238 -15.88 13.40 -4.25
N SER A 239 -16.23 14.40 -3.43
CA SER A 239 -17.58 14.58 -2.87
C SER A 239 -18.66 14.83 -3.93
N ARG A 240 -18.27 15.26 -5.13
CA ARG A 240 -19.21 15.56 -6.25
C ARG A 240 -19.47 14.34 -7.13
N ASN A 241 -18.74 13.26 -6.93
CA ASN A 241 -18.93 12.02 -7.69
C ASN A 241 -20.28 11.38 -7.28
N GLU A 242 -20.87 10.65 -8.19
CA GLU A 242 -22.07 9.86 -7.94
C GLU A 242 -21.85 8.88 -6.78
N TYR A 243 -20.68 8.23 -6.77
CA TYR A 243 -20.18 7.37 -5.70
C TYR A 243 -19.10 8.15 -4.95
N ALA A 244 -19.50 8.98 -4.01
CA ALA A 244 -18.59 9.73 -3.17
C ALA A 244 -18.08 8.86 -2.02
N PRO A 245 -16.88 9.14 -1.46
CA PRO A 245 -16.44 8.54 -0.19
C PRO A 245 -17.43 8.83 0.94
N ASP A 246 -17.49 7.96 1.95
CA ASP A 246 -18.26 8.19 3.18
C ASP A 246 -17.57 9.17 4.12
N GLY A 247 -16.22 9.19 4.09
CA GLY A 247 -15.41 10.10 4.87
C GLY A 247 -13.99 10.25 4.31
N TYR A 248 -13.19 11.04 5.02
CA TYR A 248 -11.81 11.32 4.64
C TYR A 248 -10.85 11.12 5.80
N VAL A 249 -9.66 10.61 5.50
CA VAL A 249 -8.49 10.77 6.37
C VAL A 249 -7.57 11.80 5.72
N ILE A 250 -7.24 12.86 6.46
CA ILE A 250 -6.41 13.95 5.95
C ILE A 250 -5.01 13.78 6.53
N GLU A 251 -4.07 13.41 5.68
CA GLU A 251 -2.69 13.19 6.08
C GLU A 251 -1.86 14.47 5.99
N ALA A 252 -1.27 14.85 7.11
CA ALA A 252 -0.24 15.87 7.14
C ALA A 252 1.10 15.31 6.62
N PRO A 253 2.03 16.19 6.18
CA PRO A 253 3.38 15.78 5.76
C PRO A 253 4.19 15.05 6.84
N THR A 254 3.75 15.09 8.09
CA THR A 254 4.34 14.37 9.23
C THR A 254 3.87 12.92 9.34
N ALA A 255 2.89 12.49 8.54
CA ALA A 255 2.44 11.09 8.52
C ALA A 255 3.57 10.17 8.06
N GLY A 256 3.70 9.00 8.68
CA GLY A 256 4.63 7.95 8.26
C GLY A 256 4.17 7.28 6.96
N GLY A 257 5.11 6.69 6.21
CA GLY A 257 4.81 6.04 4.95
C GLY A 257 4.68 7.02 3.78
N HIS A 258 3.79 6.73 2.84
CA HIS A 258 3.61 7.55 1.64
C HIS A 258 3.03 8.92 1.96
N ASN A 259 3.68 9.98 1.46
CA ASN A 259 3.18 11.34 1.54
C ASN A 259 2.86 11.88 0.15
N ALA A 260 1.94 12.84 0.06
CA ALA A 260 1.78 13.57 -1.18
C ALA A 260 3.05 14.39 -1.48
N PRO A 261 3.41 14.56 -2.77
CA PRO A 261 4.48 15.47 -3.15
C PRO A 261 4.16 16.90 -2.68
N ALA A 262 5.19 17.60 -2.15
CA ALA A 262 5.06 19.02 -1.87
C ALA A 262 4.72 19.80 -3.16
N ARG A 263 3.92 20.84 -3.06
CA ARG A 263 3.55 21.70 -4.20
C ARG A 263 4.69 22.62 -4.63
N GLY A 264 5.64 22.85 -3.75
CA GLY A 264 6.94 23.43 -4.06
C GLY A 264 7.88 22.40 -4.71
N ARG A 265 9.00 22.91 -5.24
CA ARG A 265 10.08 22.06 -5.79
C ARG A 265 11.35 22.11 -4.94
N ASP A 266 11.31 22.86 -3.87
CA ASP A 266 12.48 23.12 -3.04
C ASP A 266 12.72 21.91 -2.11
N LEU A 267 13.98 21.58 -1.94
CA LEU A 267 14.45 20.56 -1.00
C LEU A 267 15.28 21.24 0.09
N ASN A 268 15.23 20.66 1.29
CA ASN A 268 16.11 21.09 2.38
C ASN A 268 17.54 20.52 2.18
N GLU A 269 18.44 20.83 3.09
CA GLU A 269 19.83 20.37 3.06
C GLU A 269 19.98 18.83 3.12
N ARG A 270 18.94 18.13 3.58
CA ARG A 270 18.87 16.66 3.62
C ARG A 270 18.27 16.04 2.36
N GLY A 271 17.84 16.86 1.39
CA GLY A 271 17.16 16.40 0.18
C GLY A 271 15.67 16.07 0.39
N GLU A 272 15.07 16.48 1.52
CA GLU A 272 13.66 16.30 1.79
C GLU A 272 12.82 17.42 1.18
N PRO A 273 11.59 17.16 0.71
CA PRO A 273 10.72 18.18 0.18
C PRO A 273 10.32 19.17 1.28
N ILE A 274 10.32 20.46 0.94
CA ILE A 274 9.86 21.53 1.82
C ILE A 274 8.37 21.72 1.59
N TYR A 275 7.56 21.37 2.60
CA TYR A 275 6.13 21.62 2.61
C TYR A 275 5.84 23.04 3.11
N GLY A 276 5.03 23.77 2.39
CA GLY A 276 4.69 25.17 2.69
C GLY A 276 3.18 25.38 2.94
N GLU A 277 2.75 26.62 3.05
CA GLU A 277 1.34 26.99 3.29
C GLU A 277 0.37 26.37 2.26
N ARG A 278 0.82 26.18 1.02
CA ARG A 278 0.00 25.59 -0.05
C ARG A 278 -0.27 24.10 0.15
N ASP A 279 0.48 23.44 1.02
CA ASP A 279 0.34 22.03 1.34
C ASP A 279 -0.57 21.80 2.56
N ILE A 280 -0.93 22.89 3.27
CA ILE A 280 -1.84 22.83 4.41
C ILE A 280 -3.27 22.84 3.90
N PRO A 281 -4.10 21.85 4.27
CA PRO A 281 -5.51 21.82 3.90
C PRO A 281 -6.30 22.92 4.62
N ASP A 282 -7.23 23.56 3.91
CA ASP A 282 -8.23 24.42 4.52
C ASP A 282 -9.34 23.55 5.12
N LEU A 283 -9.35 23.42 6.43
CA LEU A 283 -10.29 22.54 7.13
C LEU A 283 -11.72 23.05 7.11
N GLN A 284 -11.94 24.36 6.96
CA GLN A 284 -13.30 24.89 6.74
C GLN A 284 -13.88 24.36 5.42
N LYS A 285 -13.08 24.34 4.37
CA LYS A 285 -13.51 23.76 3.08
C LYS A 285 -13.69 22.24 3.14
N MET A 286 -13.02 21.56 4.09
CA MET A 286 -13.31 20.15 4.37
C MET A 286 -14.70 20.00 5.00
N GLN A 287 -15.00 20.80 6.02
CA GLN A 287 -16.33 20.82 6.66
C GLN A 287 -17.45 21.15 5.65
N ASP A 288 -17.19 22.04 4.71
CA ASP A 288 -18.15 22.43 3.66
C ASP A 288 -18.50 21.26 2.70
N THR A 289 -17.72 20.17 2.69
CA THR A 289 -18.10 18.95 1.96
C THR A 289 -19.27 18.22 2.60
N GLY A 290 -19.53 18.47 3.88
CA GLY A 290 -20.54 17.78 4.68
C GLY A 290 -20.17 16.33 5.01
N LEU A 291 -18.92 15.91 4.76
CA LEU A 291 -18.42 14.58 5.05
C LEU A 291 -17.53 14.58 6.29
N THR A 292 -17.61 13.48 7.02
CA THR A 292 -16.78 13.25 8.21
C THR A 292 -15.31 13.11 7.82
N TYR A 293 -14.37 13.61 8.66
CA TYR A 293 -12.95 13.44 8.43
C TYR A 293 -12.16 13.22 9.72
N TRP A 294 -11.02 12.55 9.57
CA TRP A 294 -9.99 12.33 10.59
C TRP A 294 -8.69 13.01 10.18
N LEU A 295 -7.90 13.43 11.16
CA LEU A 295 -6.57 13.98 10.91
C LEU A 295 -5.50 12.92 11.20
N ALA A 296 -4.50 12.84 10.33
CA ALA A 296 -3.38 11.92 10.45
C ALA A 296 -2.03 12.65 10.34
N GLY A 297 -1.00 12.05 10.94
CA GLY A 297 0.35 12.60 11.00
C GLY A 297 0.64 13.29 12.32
N SER A 298 1.51 12.67 13.14
CA SER A 298 1.92 13.15 14.47
C SER A 298 0.73 13.46 15.41
N ARG A 299 -0.24 12.53 15.48
CA ARG A 299 -1.49 12.69 16.24
C ARG A 299 -1.65 11.61 17.32
N ALA A 300 -0.55 11.20 17.95
CA ALA A 300 -0.57 10.08 18.89
C ALA A 300 -0.73 10.48 20.37
N SER A 301 -0.74 11.76 20.70
CA SER A 301 -0.97 12.25 22.06
C SER A 301 -2.44 12.64 22.29
N ASN A 302 -2.81 12.72 23.57
CA ASN A 302 -4.14 13.23 23.95
C ASN A 302 -4.34 14.70 23.54
N GLU A 303 -3.27 15.50 23.58
CA GLU A 303 -3.30 16.90 23.14
C GLU A 303 -3.57 17.01 21.65
N ASP A 304 -2.90 16.18 20.83
CA ASP A 304 -3.12 16.13 19.39
C ASP A 304 -4.53 15.68 19.03
N TYR A 305 -5.08 14.71 19.78
CA TYR A 305 -6.46 14.29 19.62
C TYR A 305 -7.44 15.43 19.90
N MET A 306 -7.26 16.11 21.06
CA MET A 306 -8.13 17.24 21.42
C MET A 306 -8.02 18.40 20.43
N ASP A 307 -6.82 18.67 19.92
CA ASP A 307 -6.60 19.65 18.84
C ASP A 307 -7.36 19.28 17.56
N ALA A 308 -7.33 18.01 17.17
CA ALA A 308 -8.07 17.53 16.02
C ALA A 308 -9.60 17.73 16.16
N ILE A 309 -10.15 17.43 17.36
CA ILE A 309 -11.56 17.65 17.67
C ILE A 309 -11.92 19.15 17.60
N LEU A 310 -11.08 20.02 18.16
CA LEU A 310 -11.28 21.48 18.09
C LEU A 310 -11.24 22.02 16.64
N GLN A 311 -10.49 21.35 15.77
CA GLN A 311 -10.47 21.65 14.34
C GLN A 311 -11.64 21.04 13.55
N GLY A 312 -12.59 20.40 14.22
CA GLY A 312 -13.81 19.86 13.62
C GLY A 312 -13.66 18.46 13.04
N ALA A 313 -12.54 17.77 13.28
CA ALA A 313 -12.38 16.38 12.90
C ALA A 313 -13.21 15.45 13.80
N ARG A 314 -13.60 14.29 13.29
CA ARG A 314 -14.25 13.22 14.06
C ARG A 314 -13.26 12.55 15.03
N GLY A 315 -11.99 12.58 14.70
CA GLY A 315 -10.92 11.95 15.47
C GLY A 315 -9.60 11.98 14.73
N VAL A 316 -8.74 11.02 15.02
CA VAL A 316 -7.39 10.92 14.48
C VAL A 316 -7.08 9.55 13.90
N GLN A 317 -6.19 9.49 12.89
CA GLN A 317 -5.56 8.26 12.46
C GLN A 317 -4.12 8.20 12.98
N VAL A 318 -3.75 7.09 13.60
CA VAL A 318 -2.44 6.85 14.22
C VAL A 318 -1.82 5.57 13.65
N GLY A 319 -0.57 5.64 13.21
CA GLY A 319 0.17 4.48 12.68
C GLY A 319 1.32 4.05 13.60
N THR A 320 2.37 4.84 13.69
CA THR A 320 3.66 4.47 14.29
C THR A 320 3.55 3.96 15.73
N ALA A 321 2.69 4.55 16.55
CA ALA A 321 2.48 4.08 17.93
C ALA A 321 1.98 2.63 17.96
N PHE A 322 1.06 2.28 17.07
CA PHE A 322 0.56 0.90 16.92
C PHE A 322 1.59 -0.06 16.33
N ALA A 323 2.49 0.41 15.45
CA ALA A 323 3.57 -0.43 14.92
C ALA A 323 4.52 -0.94 16.01
N LEU A 324 4.63 -0.21 17.13
CA LEU A 324 5.50 -0.56 18.25
C LEU A 324 4.83 -1.46 19.30
N THR A 325 3.55 -1.78 19.13
CA THR A 325 2.82 -2.68 20.06
C THR A 325 3.22 -4.15 19.84
N GLN A 326 2.85 -5.01 20.81
CA GLN A 326 3.12 -6.45 20.72
C GLN A 326 2.38 -7.13 19.57
N GLU A 327 1.19 -6.65 19.28
CA GLU A 327 0.28 -7.21 18.27
C GLU A 327 0.71 -6.92 16.84
N SER A 328 1.56 -5.91 16.62
CA SER A 328 2.05 -5.60 15.27
C SER A 328 2.91 -6.73 14.73
N GLY A 329 2.83 -6.97 13.42
CA GLY A 329 3.63 -7.98 12.73
C GLY A 329 5.08 -7.56 12.49
N TRP A 330 5.52 -6.42 13.03
CA TRP A 330 6.89 -5.99 12.90
C TRP A 330 7.83 -6.94 13.65
N ASP A 331 9.02 -7.18 13.09
CA ASP A 331 10.01 -8.06 13.72
C ASP A 331 10.30 -7.63 15.15
N PRO A 332 10.28 -8.57 16.14
CA PRO A 332 10.46 -8.22 17.55
C PRO A 332 11.83 -7.59 17.87
N GLU A 333 12.90 -8.02 17.21
CA GLU A 333 14.24 -7.47 17.43
C GLU A 333 14.32 -6.06 16.87
N LEU A 334 13.71 -5.84 15.69
CA LEU A 334 13.62 -4.52 15.07
C LEU A 334 12.78 -3.57 15.92
N LYS A 335 11.62 -4.01 16.45
CA LYS A 335 10.83 -3.22 17.41
C LYS A 335 11.65 -2.81 18.63
N GLN A 336 12.36 -3.77 19.22
CA GLN A 336 13.19 -3.48 20.41
C GLN A 336 14.32 -2.52 20.07
N GLN A 337 14.92 -2.63 18.89
CA GLN A 337 15.96 -1.71 18.44
C GLN A 337 15.41 -0.29 18.28
N VAL A 338 14.24 -0.14 17.67
CA VAL A 338 13.57 1.17 17.51
C VAL A 338 13.22 1.76 18.89
N LEU A 339 12.62 0.98 19.79
CA LEU A 339 12.28 1.42 21.14
C LEU A 339 13.52 1.87 21.93
N ASN A 340 14.62 1.12 21.83
CA ASN A 340 15.88 1.48 22.44
C ASN A 340 16.47 2.78 21.86
N THR A 341 16.28 3.02 20.56
CA THR A 341 16.74 4.25 19.90
C THR A 341 15.89 5.46 20.34
N ILE A 342 14.56 5.30 20.36
CA ILE A 342 13.64 6.36 20.81
C ILE A 342 13.84 6.71 22.30
N SER A 343 14.16 5.73 23.13
CA SER A 343 14.37 5.94 24.57
C SER A 343 15.69 6.66 24.90
N ARG A 344 16.62 6.77 23.95
CA ARG A 344 17.81 7.59 24.07
C ARG A 344 17.47 9.03 23.72
N GLU A 345 18.21 10.00 24.24
CA GLU A 345 17.95 11.44 24.06
C GLU A 345 17.95 11.89 22.58
N GLU A 346 18.57 11.13 21.70
CA GLU A 346 18.69 11.46 20.26
C GLU A 346 17.42 11.16 19.45
N GLY A 347 16.53 10.30 19.96
CA GLY A 347 15.35 9.85 19.20
C GLY A 347 15.68 9.03 17.95
N LEU A 348 14.66 8.72 17.15
CA LEU A 348 14.82 8.07 15.84
C LEU A 348 14.95 9.13 14.75
N ASP A 349 16.01 9.04 13.94
CA ASP A 349 16.14 9.89 12.74
C ASP A 349 15.06 9.49 11.72
N VAL A 350 14.11 10.39 11.50
CA VAL A 350 13.01 10.23 10.53
C VAL A 350 13.17 11.24 9.42
N TYR A 351 13.06 10.81 8.18
CA TYR A 351 13.15 11.68 7.03
C TYR A 351 12.21 11.28 5.89
N THR A 352 11.94 12.22 4.98
CA THR A 352 11.10 11.99 3.80
C THR A 352 11.97 11.72 2.58
N ASP A 353 12.00 10.47 2.13
CA ASP A 353 12.70 10.07 0.91
C ASP A 353 11.75 10.23 -0.29
N THR A 354 12.15 11.06 -1.27
CA THR A 354 11.34 11.33 -2.47
C THR A 354 11.33 10.19 -3.48
N LEU A 355 12.13 9.18 -3.24
CA LEU A 355 12.50 8.19 -4.24
C LEU A 355 12.34 6.75 -3.72
N ALA A 356 12.15 6.54 -2.42
CA ALA A 356 12.10 5.21 -1.80
C ALA A 356 10.89 4.36 -2.23
N SER A 357 9.79 5.01 -2.62
CA SER A 357 8.58 4.28 -2.98
C SER A 357 8.50 3.95 -4.46
N PRO A 358 8.21 2.68 -4.83
CA PRO A 358 7.93 2.30 -6.20
C PRO A 358 6.69 2.97 -6.78
N THR A 359 5.79 3.47 -5.93
CA THR A 359 4.60 4.22 -6.35
C THR A 359 4.92 5.63 -6.86
N GLY A 360 6.15 6.13 -6.63
CA GLY A 360 6.58 7.46 -7.01
C GLY A 360 6.14 8.57 -6.05
N PHE A 361 5.54 8.22 -4.91
CA PHE A 361 5.23 9.16 -3.84
C PHE A 361 6.42 9.30 -2.87
N PRO A 362 6.64 10.49 -2.28
CA PRO A 362 7.59 10.63 -1.18
C PRO A 362 7.24 9.66 -0.04
N LEU A 363 8.24 9.05 0.57
CA LEU A 363 8.06 8.07 1.63
C LEU A 363 8.78 8.53 2.90
N LYS A 364 8.04 8.67 3.99
CA LYS A 364 8.61 8.99 5.30
C LYS A 364 9.06 7.71 5.99
N ILE A 365 10.35 7.62 6.25
CA ILE A 365 11.02 6.44 6.83
C ILE A 365 11.84 6.80 8.06
N GLY A 366 11.95 5.86 9.01
CA GLY A 366 12.90 5.94 10.13
C GLY A 366 14.21 5.24 9.76
N ARG A 367 15.33 5.89 10.03
CA ARG A 367 16.67 5.27 9.88
C ARG A 367 16.95 4.34 11.05
N VAL A 368 16.69 3.07 10.82
CA VAL A 368 17.01 2.02 11.80
C VAL A 368 18.35 1.42 11.43
N PRO A 369 19.35 1.41 12.32
CA PRO A 369 20.66 0.86 12.04
C PRO A 369 20.61 -0.62 11.60
N ARG A 370 21.49 -1.03 10.72
CA ARG A 370 21.62 -2.39 10.16
C ARG A 370 20.38 -2.85 9.37
N THR A 371 19.65 -1.94 8.80
CA THR A 371 18.54 -2.23 7.90
C THR A 371 18.75 -1.57 6.53
N MET A 372 17.84 -1.87 5.59
CA MET A 372 17.81 -1.22 4.28
C MET A 372 17.59 0.31 4.34
N ALA A 373 17.30 0.86 5.52
CA ALA A 373 17.26 2.31 5.74
C ALA A 373 18.66 2.94 5.78
N GLU A 374 19.74 2.13 5.90
CA GLU A 374 21.11 2.58 5.76
C GLU A 374 21.56 2.47 4.30
N ARG A 375 22.04 3.59 3.75
CA ARG A 375 22.48 3.67 2.36
C ARG A 375 23.55 2.63 2.00
N ALA A 376 24.54 2.44 2.86
CA ALA A 376 25.63 1.48 2.63
C ALA A 376 25.13 0.03 2.52
N ILE A 377 24.11 -0.36 3.30
CA ILE A 377 23.49 -1.68 3.23
C ILE A 377 22.63 -1.79 1.96
N TYR A 378 21.88 -0.75 1.68
CA TYR A 378 21.00 -0.70 0.52
C TYR A 378 21.76 -0.83 -0.81
N GLU A 379 22.89 -0.13 -0.96
CA GLU A 379 23.68 -0.10 -2.21
C GLU A 379 24.37 -1.42 -2.54
N VAL A 380 24.76 -2.21 -1.53
CA VAL A 380 25.45 -3.49 -1.72
C VAL A 380 24.52 -4.70 -1.76
N ARG A 381 23.22 -4.50 -1.57
CA ARG A 381 22.26 -5.61 -1.57
C ARG A 381 22.13 -6.26 -2.94
N GLU A 382 21.86 -7.54 -2.94
CA GLU A 382 21.40 -8.22 -4.15
C GLU A 382 19.99 -7.75 -4.53
N ARG A 383 19.78 -7.37 -5.79
CA ARG A 383 18.48 -6.88 -6.29
C ARG A 383 17.60 -8.06 -6.67
N ILE A 384 16.84 -8.55 -5.73
CA ILE A 384 15.92 -9.67 -5.89
C ILE A 384 14.51 -9.24 -5.56
N CYS A 385 13.59 -9.41 -6.51
CA CYS A 385 12.17 -9.26 -6.26
C CYS A 385 11.55 -10.62 -5.93
N ASP A 386 11.39 -10.91 -4.66
CA ASP A 386 10.80 -12.16 -4.16
C ASP A 386 9.31 -12.05 -3.82
N LEU A 387 8.75 -10.85 -3.78
CA LEU A 387 7.32 -10.61 -3.52
C LEU A 387 6.49 -10.48 -4.79
N GLY A 388 6.99 -9.78 -5.79
CA GLY A 388 6.34 -9.67 -7.10
C GLY A 388 5.07 -8.80 -7.14
N TYR A 389 4.67 -8.14 -6.06
CA TYR A 389 3.42 -7.38 -5.98
C TYR A 389 3.57 -5.87 -6.25
N LEU A 390 4.73 -5.28 -5.95
CA LEU A 390 5.01 -3.86 -6.18
C LEU A 390 5.35 -3.58 -7.65
N ARG A 391 4.41 -3.89 -8.55
CA ARG A 391 4.62 -3.71 -9.99
C ARG A 391 3.55 -2.81 -10.56
N GLN A 392 3.98 -1.83 -11.36
CA GLN A 392 3.11 -0.95 -12.12
C GLN A 392 3.02 -1.40 -13.58
N ALA A 393 1.85 -1.30 -14.19
CA ALA A 393 1.67 -1.53 -15.61
C ALA A 393 2.26 -0.35 -16.40
N HIS A 394 3.06 -0.66 -17.40
CA HIS A 394 3.65 0.30 -18.33
C HIS A 394 3.43 -0.13 -19.77
N ASN A 395 3.29 0.84 -20.67
CA ASN A 395 3.37 0.58 -22.09
C ASN A 395 4.80 0.12 -22.43
N ASP A 396 4.90 -0.99 -23.15
CA ASP A 396 6.19 -1.50 -23.60
C ASP A 396 6.80 -0.49 -24.60
N PRO A 397 7.97 0.08 -24.33
CA PRO A 397 8.56 1.10 -25.20
C PRO A 397 8.99 0.53 -26.56
N ASP A 398 9.30 -0.76 -26.63
CA ASP A 398 9.79 -1.44 -27.83
C ASP A 398 8.66 -2.07 -28.66
N ARG A 399 7.50 -2.31 -28.03
CA ARG A 399 6.37 -3.03 -28.65
C ARG A 399 5.06 -2.28 -28.45
N PRO A 400 4.68 -1.35 -29.34
CA PRO A 400 3.45 -0.58 -29.23
C PRO A 400 2.21 -1.45 -29.01
N GLY A 401 1.38 -1.06 -28.03
CA GLY A 401 0.17 -1.79 -27.66
C GLY A 401 0.40 -3.03 -26.77
N LYS A 402 1.64 -3.28 -26.35
CA LYS A 402 1.95 -4.29 -25.33
C LYS A 402 2.13 -3.62 -23.97
N ILE A 403 1.74 -4.36 -22.94
CA ILE A 403 1.91 -3.95 -21.55
C ILE A 403 3.03 -4.80 -20.94
N GLU A 404 3.95 -4.14 -20.27
CA GLU A 404 4.94 -4.75 -19.40
C GLU A 404 4.79 -4.23 -17.97
N TYR A 405 5.50 -4.85 -17.05
CA TYR A 405 5.39 -4.53 -15.62
C TYR A 405 6.74 -4.10 -15.07
N VAL A 406 6.73 -3.00 -14.35
CA VAL A 406 7.92 -2.36 -13.79
C VAL A 406 7.93 -2.54 -12.29
N CYS A 407 9.04 -3.05 -11.77
CA CYS A 407 9.30 -3.21 -10.35
C CYS A 407 10.66 -2.58 -9.99
N PRO A 408 10.74 -1.74 -8.97
CA PRO A 408 12.02 -1.14 -8.56
C PRO A 408 13.08 -2.16 -8.12
N SER A 409 12.66 -3.37 -7.73
CA SER A 409 13.58 -4.44 -7.30
C SER A 409 14.11 -5.30 -8.43
N GLU A 410 13.70 -5.04 -9.69
CA GLU A 410 14.27 -5.73 -10.85
C GLU A 410 15.68 -5.19 -11.19
N PRO A 411 16.47 -5.90 -12.04
CA PRO A 411 17.74 -5.40 -12.52
C PRO A 411 17.63 -3.98 -13.08
N ILE A 412 18.65 -3.17 -12.83
CA ILE A 412 18.61 -1.72 -13.07
C ILE A 412 18.40 -1.36 -14.54
N ASP A 413 19.06 -2.07 -15.43
CA ASP A 413 18.96 -1.93 -16.87
C ASP A 413 17.55 -2.26 -17.39
N ASP A 414 16.92 -3.31 -16.87
CA ASP A 414 15.53 -3.64 -17.19
C ASP A 414 14.56 -2.57 -16.70
N TYR A 415 14.74 -2.12 -15.47
CA TYR A 415 13.93 -1.05 -14.88
C TYR A 415 14.04 0.25 -15.70
N LEU A 416 15.26 0.64 -16.05
CA LEU A 416 15.53 1.81 -16.88
C LEU A 416 14.88 1.74 -18.23
N ARG A 417 15.14 0.65 -18.95
CA ARG A 417 14.56 0.44 -20.28
C ARG A 417 13.05 0.62 -20.26
N LYS A 418 12.38 -0.04 -19.33
CA LYS A 418 10.93 0.01 -19.19
C LYS A 418 10.40 1.39 -18.83
N LYS A 419 11.10 2.11 -17.96
CA LYS A 419 10.67 3.44 -17.47
C LYS A 419 10.94 4.55 -18.46
N THR A 420 12.06 4.50 -19.17
CA THR A 420 12.54 5.60 -20.01
C THR A 420 12.43 5.34 -21.50
N GLY A 421 12.38 4.07 -21.91
CA GLY A 421 12.46 3.67 -23.33
C GLY A 421 13.85 3.84 -23.93
N LEU A 422 14.90 4.00 -23.10
CA LEU A 422 16.27 4.08 -23.57
C LEU A 422 16.76 2.73 -24.12
N SER A 423 17.63 2.78 -25.10
CA SER A 423 18.32 1.63 -25.65
C SER A 423 19.29 1.00 -24.64
N LYS A 424 19.69 -0.24 -24.87
CA LYS A 424 20.65 -0.92 -24.01
C LYS A 424 22.01 -0.19 -23.94
N ASP A 425 22.44 0.40 -25.04
CA ASP A 425 23.72 1.11 -25.13
C ASP A 425 23.65 2.41 -24.31
N GLU A 426 22.57 3.18 -24.43
CA GLU A 426 22.35 4.40 -23.61
C GLU A 426 22.26 4.07 -22.12
N ILE A 427 21.64 2.95 -21.78
CA ILE A 427 21.55 2.49 -20.37
C ILE A 427 22.94 2.06 -19.88
N ALA A 428 23.69 1.30 -20.69
CA ALA A 428 25.04 0.88 -20.33
C ALA A 428 25.97 2.08 -20.08
N ASP A 429 25.87 3.13 -20.92
CA ASP A 429 26.60 4.37 -20.72
C ASP A 429 26.22 5.06 -19.41
N ILE A 430 24.92 5.11 -19.06
CA ILE A 430 24.43 5.69 -17.80
C ILE A 430 24.93 4.90 -16.59
N VAL A 431 24.89 3.56 -16.65
CA VAL A 431 25.35 2.69 -15.57
C VAL A 431 26.87 2.79 -15.39
N ALA A 432 27.64 2.77 -16.50
CA ALA A 432 29.10 2.92 -16.46
C ALA A 432 29.53 4.28 -15.91
N LEU A 433 28.79 5.33 -16.27
CA LEU A 433 29.04 6.69 -15.80
C LEU A 433 28.79 6.80 -14.28
N ARG A 434 27.75 6.15 -13.75
CA ARG A 434 27.49 6.05 -12.33
C ARG A 434 28.61 5.35 -11.57
N GLU A 435 29.10 4.22 -12.09
CA GLU A 435 30.18 3.45 -11.48
C GLU A 435 31.52 4.20 -11.45
N SER A 436 31.73 5.08 -12.42
CA SER A 436 32.96 5.90 -12.51
C SER A 436 32.98 7.11 -11.58
N THR A 437 31.83 7.51 -11.03
CA THR A 437 31.71 8.65 -10.10
C THR A 437 31.78 8.17 -8.65
N ALA A 438 32.99 8.09 -8.11
CA ALA A 438 33.32 7.55 -6.78
C ALA A 438 32.60 8.24 -5.60
N ASP A 439 32.00 9.41 -5.77
CA ASP A 439 31.29 10.17 -4.74
C ASP A 439 29.81 10.40 -5.03
N GLY A 440 29.27 9.83 -6.11
CA GLY A 440 27.84 9.98 -6.44
C GLY A 440 27.37 11.40 -6.70
N ASP A 441 28.30 12.34 -6.96
CA ASP A 441 27.92 13.72 -7.33
C ASP A 441 27.49 13.80 -8.79
N LEU A 442 26.23 13.45 -8.99
CA LEU A 442 25.56 13.49 -10.28
C LEU A 442 25.37 14.89 -10.84
N SER A 443 25.64 15.94 -10.04
CA SER A 443 25.55 17.32 -10.50
C SER A 443 26.58 17.63 -11.59
N LEU A 444 27.72 16.92 -11.59
CA LEU A 444 28.76 17.03 -12.60
C LEU A 444 28.35 16.40 -13.94
N LEU A 445 27.59 15.29 -13.90
CA LEU A 445 27.12 14.56 -15.07
C LEU A 445 26.02 15.32 -15.85
N LEU A 446 25.29 16.16 -15.15
CA LEU A 446 24.22 16.97 -15.75
C LEU A 446 24.73 18.25 -16.45
N LYS A 447 26.02 18.47 -16.43
CA LYS A 447 26.66 19.61 -17.13
C LYS A 447 27.03 19.32 -18.59
N ASP A 448 26.98 18.06 -19.00
CA ASP A 448 27.33 17.70 -20.38
C ASP A 448 26.12 17.87 -21.30
N ALA A 449 26.23 18.76 -22.29
CA ALA A 449 25.12 19.21 -23.13
C ALA A 449 24.51 18.12 -24.03
N SER A 450 25.19 16.97 -24.20
CA SER A 450 24.70 15.83 -24.98
C SER A 450 23.58 15.04 -24.29
N ILE A 451 23.37 15.26 -23.01
CA ILE A 451 22.30 14.65 -22.21
C ILE A 451 21.06 15.55 -22.14
N GLU A 452 21.11 16.73 -22.77
CA GLU A 452 20.04 17.72 -22.68
C GLU A 452 18.70 17.31 -23.28
N ASP A 453 18.71 16.45 -24.30
CA ASP A 453 17.49 15.95 -24.97
C ASP A 453 16.87 14.71 -24.31
N LEU A 454 17.61 14.00 -23.51
CA LEU A 454 17.09 12.91 -22.70
C LEU A 454 16.39 13.55 -21.49
N THR A 455 15.09 13.70 -21.59
CA THR A 455 14.17 14.20 -20.55
C THR A 455 14.88 14.44 -19.20
N LYS A 456 15.61 15.53 -19.08
CA LYS A 456 16.44 15.96 -17.93
C LYS A 456 15.81 15.65 -16.57
N THR A 457 14.48 15.69 -16.53
CA THR A 457 13.70 15.40 -15.33
C THR A 457 13.63 13.91 -14.99
N HIS A 458 13.60 13.00 -15.97
CA HIS A 458 13.50 11.56 -15.71
C HIS A 458 14.84 10.93 -15.38
N ILE A 459 15.89 11.29 -16.09
CA ILE A 459 17.25 10.84 -15.79
C ILE A 459 17.71 11.41 -14.46
N ARG A 460 17.43 12.68 -14.17
CA ARG A 460 17.76 13.29 -12.88
C ARG A 460 17.00 12.63 -11.74
N LYS A 461 15.71 12.40 -11.88
CA LYS A 461 14.92 11.63 -10.92
C LYS A 461 15.47 10.21 -10.77
N PHE A 462 15.86 9.59 -11.87
CA PHE A 462 16.35 8.23 -11.90
C PHE A 462 17.75 8.11 -11.24
N LEU A 463 18.71 8.94 -11.64
CA LEU A 463 20.08 8.89 -11.08
C LEU A 463 20.09 9.29 -9.59
N ILE A 464 19.23 10.20 -9.17
CA ILE A 464 18.97 10.49 -7.77
C ILE A 464 18.23 9.32 -7.12
N ALA A 465 17.27 8.65 -7.80
CA ALA A 465 16.53 7.50 -7.33
C ALA A 465 17.43 6.32 -7.03
N GLU A 466 18.39 6.06 -7.88
CA GLU A 466 19.34 4.98 -7.74
C GLU A 466 20.20 5.08 -6.47
N GLY A 467 20.52 6.27 -6.03
CA GLY A 467 21.24 6.47 -4.78
C GLY A 467 20.38 6.22 -3.53
N GLN A 468 19.06 6.15 -3.60
CA GLN A 468 18.24 6.28 -2.39
C GLN A 468 17.02 5.37 -2.26
N THR A 469 16.53 4.64 -3.29
CA THR A 469 15.11 4.39 -3.30
C THR A 469 14.56 3.01 -3.44
N GLU A 470 15.28 2.01 -3.76
CA GLU A 470 14.67 0.74 -4.08
C GLU A 470 14.61 -0.22 -2.89
N GLY A 471 13.44 -0.74 -2.62
CA GLY A 471 13.24 -1.84 -1.68
C GLY A 471 13.26 -1.49 -0.20
N ARG A 472 13.08 -0.21 0.19
CA ARG A 472 12.95 0.19 1.60
C ARG A 472 11.58 -0.13 2.20
N ILE A 473 10.72 -0.79 1.45
CA ILE A 473 9.42 -1.29 1.90
C ILE A 473 9.57 -2.78 2.21
N HIS A 474 10.28 -3.08 3.27
CA HIS A 474 10.32 -4.42 3.88
C HIS A 474 10.42 -4.30 5.39
#